data_1f36e83d08d22f3ea313be2c1e8647d0
#
_entry.id   1f36e83d08d22f3ea313be2c1e8647d0
#
_cell.length_a   1.000
_cell.length_b   1.000
_cell.length_c   1.000
_cell.angle_alpha   90.00
_cell.angle_beta   90.00
_cell.angle_gamma   90.00
#
_symmetry.space_group_name_H-M   'P 1'
#
loop_
_entity.id
_entity.type
_entity.pdbx_description
1 polymer ?
#
loop_
_entity_poly.entity_id
_entity_poly.type
_entity_poly.pdbx_seq_one_letter_code
_entity_poly.pdbx_strand_id
1 'polypeptide(L)'
;VIDPDSIGSPGTAKNCLTVGASENNRPHGSNPPAGLDVNWSQLAKYPQLGAAGHVSDRVDGMAAFSSRGPTDDLRIKPDVVAPGTNILSTLSSVFPAAQKPLWGYLPDAHPLRHSYCWSGGTSMATPLVAGAAALVRQSLVERGHLTPNRQPSGALIKALLVNGAVAIPGQFPGEIPAGPNTVSGFGRIDVAQSVAPGPLHRVLFADEPDHAVSTGEMRLFQVEGADPAMPLKVTLAWTDAPAVVGSGGLVNSLYLQVLAPDGSVIDGDTTAFPTATNNVQQVLVETPVAGTYTIRVRGVSVLQQAPGASSGANPRQDFAVAVSNGTSMSVQSAA
;
A
#
# COMPACT_ATOMS: atom_id res chain seq x y z
N VAL A 1 9.48 -19.47 -13.00
CA VAL A 1 9.25 -18.28 -13.81
C VAL A 1 8.42 -17.32 -12.96
N ILE A 2 8.77 -16.05 -12.98
CA ILE A 2 8.01 -14.98 -12.37
C ILE A 2 7.12 -14.41 -13.46
N ASP A 3 5.81 -14.47 -13.27
CA ASP A 3 4.85 -14.09 -14.28
C ASP A 3 4.30 -12.67 -13.99
N PRO A 4 4.47 -11.70 -14.89
CA PRO A 4 3.66 -10.48 -14.89
C PRO A 4 2.20 -10.85 -15.17
N ASP A 5 1.27 -9.93 -14.88
CA ASP A 5 -0.16 -10.13 -15.12
C ASP A 5 -0.72 -11.41 -14.47
N SER A 6 -0.28 -11.67 -13.23
CA SER A 6 -0.64 -12.89 -12.49
C SER A 6 -1.52 -12.61 -11.26
N ILE A 7 -2.01 -11.39 -11.10
CA ILE A 7 -2.94 -11.03 -10.03
C ILE A 7 -4.32 -11.65 -10.31
N GLY A 8 -4.69 -12.62 -9.47
CA GLY A 8 -6.00 -13.27 -9.56
C GLY A 8 -7.12 -12.51 -8.84
N SER A 9 -8.38 -12.83 -9.20
CA SER A 9 -9.55 -12.39 -8.43
C SER A 9 -9.53 -13.01 -7.02
N PRO A 10 -9.92 -12.27 -5.94
CA PRO A 10 -10.45 -10.91 -5.94
C PRO A 10 -9.40 -9.79 -5.88
N GLY A 11 -8.10 -10.11 -5.97
CA GLY A 11 -7.01 -9.14 -5.90
C GLY A 11 -7.04 -8.07 -7.00
N THR A 12 -7.68 -8.34 -8.13
CA THR A 12 -7.89 -7.38 -9.21
C THR A 12 -8.94 -6.30 -8.91
N ALA A 13 -9.70 -6.43 -7.81
CA ALA A 13 -10.72 -5.44 -7.45
C ALA A 13 -10.08 -4.07 -7.14
N LYS A 14 -10.65 -2.99 -7.72
CA LYS A 14 -10.09 -1.63 -7.64
C LYS A 14 -10.08 -1.05 -6.22
N ASN A 15 -11.12 -1.32 -5.43
CA ASN A 15 -11.29 -0.71 -4.11
C ASN A 15 -10.62 -1.49 -2.97
N CYS A 16 -10.26 -2.77 -3.17
CA CYS A 16 -9.53 -3.52 -2.15
C CYS A 16 -8.06 -3.07 -2.06
N LEU A 17 -7.45 -3.26 -0.91
CA LEU A 17 -6.01 -3.18 -0.71
C LEU A 17 -5.41 -4.55 -1.00
N THR A 18 -4.84 -4.73 -2.18
CA THR A 18 -4.23 -5.99 -2.62
C THR A 18 -2.80 -6.08 -2.12
N VAL A 19 -2.46 -7.21 -1.51
CA VAL A 19 -1.19 -7.40 -0.81
C VAL A 19 -0.34 -8.46 -1.50
N GLY A 20 0.86 -8.06 -1.93
CA GLY A 20 1.91 -8.97 -2.34
C GLY A 20 2.78 -9.41 -1.17
N ALA A 21 3.72 -10.31 -1.42
CA ALA A 21 4.63 -10.83 -0.40
C ALA A 21 6.07 -10.38 -0.64
N SER A 22 6.66 -9.70 0.35
CA SER A 22 8.10 -9.57 0.49
C SER A 22 8.65 -10.73 1.33
N GLU A 23 9.97 -10.83 1.40
CA GLU A 23 10.59 -11.76 2.33
C GLU A 23 10.52 -11.25 3.78
N ASN A 24 10.67 -12.19 4.71
CA ASN A 24 10.91 -11.93 6.12
C ASN A 24 12.42 -11.94 6.41
N ASN A 25 12.83 -11.54 7.59
CA ASN A 25 14.22 -11.62 8.05
C ASN A 25 14.42 -12.90 8.88
N ARG A 26 14.74 -14.00 8.21
CA ARG A 26 15.06 -15.31 8.80
C ARG A 26 16.30 -15.87 8.12
N PRO A 27 17.50 -15.42 8.50
CA PRO A 27 18.73 -15.78 7.80
C PRO A 27 18.94 -17.28 7.72
N HIS A 28 19.48 -17.71 6.58
CA HIS A 28 19.94 -19.09 6.36
C HIS A 28 20.87 -19.56 7.48
N GLY A 29 20.73 -20.83 7.86
CA GLY A 29 21.57 -21.43 8.88
C GLY A 29 21.28 -20.97 10.31
N SER A 30 20.17 -20.27 10.57
CA SER A 30 19.76 -19.96 11.94
C SER A 30 19.59 -21.23 12.77
N ASN A 31 20.05 -21.20 14.00
CA ASN A 31 19.89 -22.30 14.94
C ASN A 31 19.07 -21.83 16.17
N PRO A 32 17.90 -22.42 16.45
CA PRO A 32 17.22 -23.48 15.67
C PRO A 32 16.73 -22.99 14.29
N PRO A 33 16.54 -23.91 13.32
CA PRO A 33 15.99 -23.57 12.01
C PRO A 33 14.65 -22.87 12.14
N ALA A 34 14.50 -21.73 11.44
CA ALA A 34 13.30 -20.92 11.52
C ALA A 34 12.47 -21.08 10.24
N GLY A 35 11.79 -22.22 10.12
CA GLY A 35 10.91 -22.49 8.99
C GLY A 35 11.61 -23.14 7.79
N LEU A 36 11.16 -22.83 6.59
CA LEU A 36 11.68 -23.37 5.33
C LEU A 36 13.01 -22.68 4.98
N ASP A 37 14.10 -23.46 5.01
CA ASP A 37 15.44 -22.99 4.64
C ASP A 37 15.88 -23.69 3.35
N VAL A 38 15.40 -23.19 2.22
CA VAL A 38 15.74 -23.67 0.88
C VAL A 38 16.14 -22.51 -0.01
N ASN A 39 16.88 -22.83 -1.05
CA ASN A 39 17.28 -21.86 -2.05
C ASN A 39 16.15 -21.64 -3.06
N TRP A 40 15.90 -20.40 -3.49
CA TRP A 40 14.91 -20.08 -4.51
C TRP A 40 15.15 -20.84 -5.83
N SER A 41 16.38 -21.10 -6.20
CA SER A 41 16.70 -21.86 -7.40
C SER A 41 16.25 -23.33 -7.30
N GLN A 42 16.27 -23.91 -6.09
CA GLN A 42 15.75 -25.27 -5.84
C GLN A 42 14.24 -25.36 -6.04
N LEU A 43 13.54 -24.24 -5.86
CA LEU A 43 12.11 -24.11 -6.12
C LEU A 43 11.81 -23.70 -7.57
N ALA A 44 12.82 -23.76 -8.48
CA ALA A 44 12.74 -23.28 -9.86
C ALA A 44 12.28 -21.80 -9.97
N LYS A 45 12.59 -21.00 -8.96
CA LYS A 45 12.32 -19.57 -8.89
C LYS A 45 13.63 -18.78 -8.76
N TYR A 46 13.66 -17.56 -9.25
CA TYR A 46 14.83 -16.68 -9.19
C TYR A 46 16.15 -17.33 -9.59
N PRO A 47 16.30 -17.88 -10.79
CA PRO A 47 17.55 -18.51 -11.22
C PRO A 47 18.74 -17.55 -11.19
N GLN A 48 18.50 -16.24 -11.24
CA GLN A 48 19.51 -15.19 -11.18
C GLN A 48 20.26 -15.15 -9.85
N LEU A 49 19.65 -15.63 -8.77
CA LEU A 49 20.26 -15.65 -7.43
C LEU A 49 21.23 -16.83 -7.24
N GLY A 50 21.14 -17.86 -8.10
CA GLY A 50 21.98 -19.05 -7.98
C GLY A 50 21.83 -19.73 -6.62
N ALA A 51 22.93 -20.20 -6.07
CA ALA A 51 22.96 -20.88 -4.77
C ALA A 51 22.91 -19.90 -3.57
N ALA A 52 23.05 -18.62 -3.76
CA ALA A 52 23.16 -17.64 -2.68
C ALA A 52 21.82 -17.11 -2.16
N GLY A 53 20.74 -17.21 -2.95
CA GLY A 53 19.44 -16.66 -2.60
C GLY A 53 18.57 -17.67 -1.84
N HIS A 54 18.55 -17.62 -0.52
CA HIS A 54 17.66 -18.42 0.30
C HIS A 54 16.34 -17.72 0.58
N VAL A 55 15.32 -18.51 0.87
CA VAL A 55 14.02 -17.99 1.29
C VAL A 55 14.14 -17.30 2.65
N SER A 56 13.69 -16.07 2.75
CA SER A 56 13.70 -15.25 3.98
C SER A 56 15.07 -14.72 4.43
N ASP A 57 16.07 -14.69 3.56
CA ASP A 57 17.38 -14.13 3.91
C ASP A 57 17.53 -12.65 3.56
N ARG A 58 16.57 -12.09 2.79
CA ARG A 58 16.63 -10.72 2.29
C ARG A 58 15.33 -9.96 2.56
N VAL A 59 15.28 -9.27 3.69
CA VAL A 59 14.09 -8.54 4.16
C VAL A 59 13.50 -7.55 3.14
N ASP A 60 14.34 -6.99 2.27
CA ASP A 60 13.93 -6.06 1.21
C ASP A 60 13.74 -6.74 -0.16
N GLY A 61 13.76 -8.09 -0.18
CA GLY A 61 13.51 -8.91 -1.35
C GLY A 61 12.03 -9.23 -1.56
N MET A 62 11.66 -9.47 -2.81
CA MET A 62 10.33 -10.01 -3.13
C MET A 62 10.32 -11.53 -2.96
N ALA A 63 9.22 -12.07 -2.44
CA ALA A 63 8.98 -13.50 -2.49
C ALA A 63 8.63 -13.92 -3.93
N ALA A 64 9.32 -14.93 -4.46
CA ALA A 64 9.19 -15.33 -5.87
C ALA A 64 7.79 -15.82 -6.25
N PHE A 65 6.99 -16.23 -5.29
CA PHE A 65 5.60 -16.67 -5.50
C PHE A 65 4.59 -15.51 -5.51
N SER A 66 5.03 -14.28 -5.16
CA SER A 66 4.11 -13.13 -5.15
C SER A 66 3.66 -12.82 -6.57
N SER A 67 2.35 -12.82 -6.78
CA SER A 67 1.76 -12.42 -8.05
C SER A 67 2.08 -10.95 -8.35
N ARG A 68 2.23 -10.63 -9.63
CA ARG A 68 2.59 -9.29 -10.14
C ARG A 68 1.52 -8.81 -11.12
N GLY A 69 1.28 -7.51 -11.10
CA GLY A 69 0.44 -6.85 -12.08
C GLY A 69 1.15 -6.64 -13.43
N PRO A 70 0.59 -5.76 -14.26
CA PRO A 70 -0.63 -5.00 -14.01
C PRO A 70 -1.89 -5.87 -14.00
N THR A 71 -3.05 -5.29 -13.68
CA THR A 71 -4.34 -5.92 -14.02
C THR A 71 -4.65 -5.76 -15.50
N ASP A 72 -5.63 -6.51 -16.05
CA ASP A 72 -6.04 -6.42 -17.47
C ASP A 72 -6.37 -4.99 -17.92
N ASP A 73 -6.87 -4.16 -17.00
CA ASP A 73 -7.17 -2.75 -17.23
C ASP A 73 -6.01 -1.80 -16.82
N LEU A 74 -4.79 -2.35 -16.73
CA LEU A 74 -3.51 -1.67 -16.51
C LEU A 74 -3.35 -0.97 -15.14
N ARG A 75 -4.17 -1.30 -14.13
CA ARG A 75 -3.99 -0.77 -12.79
C ARG A 75 -2.77 -1.40 -12.11
N ILE A 76 -2.12 -0.58 -11.27
CA ILE A 76 -1.06 -1.05 -10.39
C ILE A 76 -1.66 -1.98 -9.34
N LYS A 77 -1.17 -3.21 -9.34
CA LYS A 77 -1.40 -4.23 -8.31
C LYS A 77 -0.13 -5.09 -8.18
N PRO A 78 0.21 -5.59 -6.96
CA PRO A 78 -0.48 -5.31 -5.68
C PRO A 78 -0.41 -3.82 -5.32
N ASP A 79 -1.23 -3.37 -4.35
CA ASP A 79 -1.12 -2.00 -3.83
C ASP A 79 0.12 -1.84 -2.93
N VAL A 80 0.36 -2.83 -2.06
CA VAL A 80 1.51 -2.87 -1.14
C VAL A 80 2.02 -4.30 -0.99
N VAL A 81 3.18 -4.44 -0.38
CA VAL A 81 3.71 -5.75 0.04
C VAL A 81 3.94 -5.80 1.55
N ALA A 82 3.97 -7.01 2.09
CA ALA A 82 4.33 -7.28 3.47
C ALA A 82 5.06 -8.63 3.57
N PRO A 83 5.77 -8.93 4.66
CA PRO A 83 6.45 -10.22 4.84
C PRO A 83 5.50 -11.40 4.65
N GLY A 84 5.86 -12.32 3.76
CA GLY A 84 5.06 -13.49 3.43
C GLY A 84 5.85 -14.80 3.42
N THR A 85 7.11 -14.79 3.88
CA THR A 85 7.94 -16.00 3.98
C THR A 85 8.29 -16.27 5.45
N ASN A 86 8.29 -17.52 5.86
CA ASN A 86 8.59 -17.97 7.23
C ASN A 86 7.88 -17.13 8.30
N ILE A 87 6.58 -17.03 8.19
CA ILE A 87 5.71 -16.39 9.18
C ILE A 87 5.28 -17.44 10.20
N LEU A 88 5.56 -17.18 11.47
CA LEU A 88 5.09 -18.01 12.57
C LEU A 88 3.63 -17.68 12.88
N SER A 89 2.77 -18.68 12.83
CA SER A 89 1.34 -18.54 13.13
C SER A 89 0.80 -19.76 13.87
N THR A 90 -0.45 -19.69 14.34
CA THR A 90 -1.12 -20.76 15.05
C THR A 90 -1.34 -21.98 14.16
N LEU A 91 -1.17 -23.15 14.73
CA LEU A 91 -1.52 -24.43 14.12
C LEU A 91 -2.90 -24.86 14.60
N SER A 92 -3.74 -25.34 13.70
CA SER A 92 -5.06 -25.88 14.05
C SER A 92 -4.92 -27.07 15.00
N SER A 93 -5.73 -27.12 16.07
CA SER A 93 -5.78 -28.25 16.99
C SER A 93 -6.28 -29.54 16.35
N VAL A 94 -6.92 -29.44 15.19
CA VAL A 94 -7.38 -30.61 14.39
C VAL A 94 -6.49 -30.88 13.17
N PHE A 95 -5.28 -30.27 13.14
CA PHE A 95 -4.32 -30.56 12.07
C PHE A 95 -3.89 -32.04 12.15
N PRO A 96 -3.97 -32.79 11.01
CA PRO A 96 -3.72 -34.22 11.01
C PRO A 96 -2.31 -34.55 11.47
N ALA A 97 -2.15 -35.39 12.49
CA ALA A 97 -0.84 -35.79 13.02
C ALA A 97 0.10 -36.46 12.01
N ALA A 98 -0.48 -37.09 10.99
CA ALA A 98 0.28 -37.71 9.89
C ALA A 98 0.81 -36.72 8.84
N GLN A 99 0.39 -35.45 8.90
CA GLN A 99 0.81 -34.40 7.97
C GLN A 99 1.84 -33.48 8.65
N LYS A 100 2.64 -32.82 7.82
CA LYS A 100 3.57 -31.77 8.25
C LYS A 100 3.18 -30.46 7.61
N PRO A 101 3.19 -29.32 8.34
CA PRO A 101 3.08 -28.01 7.72
C PRO A 101 4.16 -27.84 6.64
N LEU A 102 3.79 -27.26 5.49
CA LEU A 102 4.67 -27.12 4.34
C LEU A 102 5.99 -26.40 4.67
N TRP A 103 5.91 -25.41 5.55
CA TRP A 103 7.06 -24.59 5.97
C TRP A 103 7.69 -25.08 7.30
N GLY A 104 7.18 -26.15 7.87
CA GLY A 104 7.74 -26.82 9.04
C GLY A 104 7.10 -26.45 10.37
N TYR A 105 7.45 -27.27 11.36
CA TYR A 105 7.11 -27.06 12.76
C TYR A 105 8.15 -26.18 13.47
N LEU A 106 7.83 -25.72 14.65
CA LEU A 106 8.83 -25.30 15.62
C LEU A 106 9.76 -26.49 15.98
N PRO A 107 10.99 -26.23 16.49
CA PRO A 107 11.92 -27.28 16.90
C PRO A 107 11.29 -28.29 17.86
N ASP A 108 11.77 -29.56 17.82
CA ASP A 108 11.18 -30.67 18.59
C ASP A 108 11.10 -30.39 20.07
N ALA A 109 12.09 -29.72 20.64
CA ALA A 109 12.14 -29.36 22.06
C ALA A 109 11.25 -28.13 22.43
N HIS A 110 10.62 -27.46 21.43
CA HIS A 110 9.86 -26.26 21.74
C HIS A 110 8.47 -26.61 22.33
N PRO A 111 8.08 -26.02 23.48
CA PRO A 111 6.84 -26.40 24.16
C PRO A 111 5.57 -26.11 23.37
N LEU A 112 5.61 -25.14 22.44
CA LEU A 112 4.48 -24.75 21.60
C LEU A 112 4.50 -25.38 20.20
N ARG A 113 5.32 -26.42 19.97
CA ARG A 113 5.46 -27.08 18.66
C ARG A 113 4.13 -27.52 18.05
N HIS A 114 3.19 -27.96 18.86
CA HIS A 114 1.88 -28.45 18.41
C HIS A 114 0.81 -27.35 18.35
N SER A 115 1.16 -26.13 18.74
CA SER A 115 0.25 -24.97 18.74
C SER A 115 0.61 -23.94 17.67
N TYR A 116 1.85 -24.00 17.15
CA TYR A 116 2.36 -23.05 16.15
C TYR A 116 3.13 -23.78 15.05
N CYS A 117 3.10 -23.19 13.85
CA CYS A 117 3.92 -23.67 12.72
C CYS A 117 4.39 -22.48 11.87
N TRP A 118 5.40 -22.76 11.05
CA TRP A 118 5.83 -21.85 10.03
C TRP A 118 4.93 -21.97 8.81
N SER A 119 4.67 -20.83 8.17
CA SER A 119 3.92 -20.78 6.91
C SER A 119 4.44 -19.67 6.01
N GLY A 120 4.11 -19.74 4.72
CA GLY A 120 4.47 -18.71 3.75
C GLY A 120 3.43 -18.61 2.64
N GLY A 121 3.34 -17.42 2.07
CA GLY A 121 2.39 -17.07 1.03
C GLY A 121 1.93 -15.63 1.16
N THR A 122 1.33 -15.09 0.11
CA THR A 122 0.59 -13.81 0.19
C THR A 122 -0.57 -13.88 1.20
N SER A 123 -1.06 -15.11 1.47
CA SER A 123 -2.04 -15.40 2.54
C SER A 123 -1.51 -15.09 3.96
N MET A 124 -0.18 -15.02 4.16
CA MET A 124 0.46 -14.61 5.41
C MET A 124 0.77 -13.12 5.43
N ALA A 125 1.10 -12.54 4.28
CA ALA A 125 1.30 -11.11 4.13
C ALA A 125 0.00 -10.31 4.33
N THR A 126 -1.11 -10.78 3.77
CA THR A 126 -2.41 -10.08 3.83
C THR A 126 -2.90 -9.82 5.26
N PRO A 127 -2.93 -10.79 6.19
CA PRO A 127 -3.37 -10.54 7.56
C PRO A 127 -2.42 -9.61 8.34
N LEU A 128 -1.14 -9.53 8.00
CA LEU A 128 -0.24 -8.52 8.57
C LEU A 128 -0.68 -7.11 8.17
N VAL A 129 -1.08 -6.91 6.91
CA VAL A 129 -1.61 -5.63 6.44
C VAL A 129 -2.98 -5.34 7.05
N ALA A 130 -3.83 -6.35 7.25
CA ALA A 130 -5.10 -6.18 7.95
C ALA A 130 -4.89 -5.74 9.41
N GLY A 131 -3.90 -6.32 10.10
CA GLY A 131 -3.47 -5.88 11.43
C GLY A 131 -2.92 -4.45 11.43
N ALA A 132 -2.12 -4.09 10.41
CA ALA A 132 -1.63 -2.73 10.23
C ALA A 132 -2.77 -1.73 10.02
N ALA A 133 -3.78 -2.08 9.22
CA ALA A 133 -4.98 -1.25 9.03
C ALA A 133 -5.75 -1.02 10.35
N ALA A 134 -5.84 -2.04 11.21
CA ALA A 134 -6.44 -1.92 12.54
C ALA A 134 -5.64 -0.96 13.44
N LEU A 135 -4.30 -1.05 13.41
CA LEU A 135 -3.42 -0.15 14.18
C LEU A 135 -3.50 1.29 13.68
N VAL A 136 -3.55 1.51 12.36
CA VAL A 136 -3.78 2.84 11.78
C VAL A 136 -5.12 3.40 12.25
N ARG A 137 -6.19 2.61 12.18
CA ARG A 137 -7.50 3.01 12.68
C ARG A 137 -7.48 3.32 14.17
N GLN A 138 -6.83 2.50 14.99
CA GLN A 138 -6.65 2.75 16.43
C GLN A 138 -5.94 4.08 16.68
N SER A 139 -4.85 4.36 15.97
CA SER A 139 -4.12 5.62 16.07
C SER A 139 -5.00 6.84 15.77
N LEU A 140 -5.89 6.75 14.78
CA LEU A 140 -6.84 7.82 14.45
C LEU A 140 -7.85 8.04 15.59
N VAL A 141 -8.34 6.97 16.24
CA VAL A 141 -9.24 7.05 17.41
C VAL A 141 -8.53 7.72 18.59
N GLU A 142 -7.35 7.24 18.95
CA GLU A 142 -6.58 7.73 20.10
C GLU A 142 -6.19 9.21 19.97
N ARG A 143 -6.04 9.68 18.74
CA ARG A 143 -5.74 11.10 18.44
C ARG A 143 -6.98 11.96 18.33
N GLY A 144 -8.18 11.44 18.59
CA GLY A 144 -9.43 12.19 18.54
C GLY A 144 -9.91 12.55 17.13
N HIS A 145 -9.33 11.95 16.09
CA HIS A 145 -9.78 12.16 14.70
C HIS A 145 -11.06 11.42 14.36
N LEU A 146 -11.45 10.44 15.19
CA LEU A 146 -12.66 9.66 15.02
C LEU A 146 -13.60 9.86 16.18
N THR A 147 -14.88 9.97 15.87
CA THR A 147 -15.96 9.99 16.84
C THR A 147 -16.91 8.82 16.56
N PRO A 148 -17.82 8.47 17.50
CA PRO A 148 -18.83 7.44 17.22
C PRO A 148 -19.61 7.66 15.91
N ASN A 149 -19.76 8.92 15.52
CA ASN A 149 -20.51 9.32 14.32
C ASN A 149 -19.61 9.57 13.09
N ARG A 150 -18.28 9.49 13.24
CA ARG A 150 -17.32 9.70 12.15
C ARG A 150 -16.28 8.60 12.15
N GLN A 151 -16.43 7.66 11.26
CA GLN A 151 -15.48 6.58 11.02
C GLN A 151 -14.58 6.93 9.83
N PRO A 152 -13.32 6.46 9.78
CA PRO A 152 -12.46 6.69 8.63
C PRO A 152 -13.02 5.96 7.41
N SER A 153 -12.90 6.57 6.25
CA SER A 153 -13.21 5.89 5.00
C SER A 153 -12.20 4.77 4.73
N GLY A 154 -12.59 3.77 3.93
CA GLY A 154 -11.66 2.77 3.41
C GLY A 154 -10.57 3.41 2.55
N ALA A 155 -10.89 4.51 1.87
CA ALA A 155 -9.95 5.31 1.10
C ALA A 155 -8.88 5.95 2.00
N LEU A 156 -9.23 6.49 3.18
CA LEU A 156 -8.26 7.04 4.13
C LEU A 156 -7.30 5.97 4.65
N ILE A 157 -7.81 4.82 5.08
CA ILE A 157 -6.94 3.72 5.56
C ILE A 157 -5.98 3.28 4.46
N LYS A 158 -6.48 3.15 3.22
CA LYS A 158 -5.65 2.83 2.06
C LYS A 158 -4.60 3.91 1.79
N ALA A 159 -5.00 5.18 1.78
CA ALA A 159 -4.10 6.31 1.57
C ALA A 159 -2.97 6.36 2.61
N LEU A 160 -3.28 6.15 3.90
CA LEU A 160 -2.31 6.16 4.98
C LEU A 160 -1.31 5.00 4.87
N LEU A 161 -1.77 3.78 4.60
CA LEU A 161 -0.90 2.61 4.43
C LEU A 161 0.01 2.75 3.20
N VAL A 162 -0.52 3.25 2.09
CA VAL A 162 0.25 3.53 0.87
C VAL A 162 1.24 4.67 1.10
N ASN A 163 0.83 5.73 1.78
CA ASN A 163 1.70 6.88 2.08
C ASN A 163 2.90 6.47 2.94
N GLY A 164 2.67 5.62 3.94
CA GLY A 164 3.71 5.11 4.82
C GLY A 164 4.57 4.00 4.20
N ALA A 165 4.19 3.45 3.05
CA ALA A 165 4.94 2.36 2.44
C ALA A 165 6.36 2.80 2.03
N VAL A 166 7.31 1.87 2.16
CA VAL A 166 8.74 2.08 1.89
C VAL A 166 9.14 1.28 0.65
N ALA A 167 9.76 1.94 -0.30
CA ALA A 167 10.29 1.28 -1.50
C ALA A 167 11.33 0.22 -1.10
N ILE A 168 11.30 -0.92 -1.77
CA ILE A 168 12.25 -2.02 -1.58
C ILE A 168 13.02 -2.27 -2.88
N PRO A 169 14.32 -2.59 -2.82
CA PRO A 169 15.15 -2.80 -4.01
C PRO A 169 14.89 -4.13 -4.71
N GLY A 170 14.25 -5.11 -4.03
CA GLY A 170 14.05 -6.45 -4.56
C GLY A 170 15.23 -7.39 -4.34
N GLN A 171 15.16 -8.57 -4.96
CA GLN A 171 16.17 -9.64 -4.85
C GLN A 171 17.44 -9.34 -5.65
N PHE A 172 17.30 -8.63 -6.75
CA PHE A 172 18.40 -8.30 -7.64
C PHE A 172 18.18 -6.95 -8.32
N PRO A 173 19.26 -6.28 -8.79
CA PRO A 173 19.11 -4.99 -9.46
C PRO A 173 18.18 -5.05 -10.67
N GLY A 174 17.23 -4.13 -10.74
CA GLY A 174 16.24 -4.04 -11.82
C GLY A 174 15.03 -4.98 -11.68
N GLU A 175 14.90 -5.73 -10.59
CA GLU A 175 13.67 -6.50 -10.33
C GLU A 175 12.47 -5.59 -10.13
N ILE A 176 12.67 -4.51 -9.37
CA ILE A 176 11.61 -3.56 -9.01
C ILE A 176 11.91 -2.23 -9.71
N PRO A 177 11.01 -1.76 -10.57
CA PRO A 177 11.12 -0.41 -11.13
C PRO A 177 11.03 0.68 -10.06
N ALA A 178 11.63 1.84 -10.30
CA ALA A 178 11.51 2.99 -9.42
C ALA A 178 10.08 3.53 -9.40
N GLY A 179 9.68 4.08 -8.26
CA GLY A 179 8.33 4.62 -8.05
C GLY A 179 7.27 3.54 -7.88
N PRO A 180 5.98 3.90 -7.91
CA PRO A 180 4.88 2.94 -7.92
C PRO A 180 4.96 2.01 -9.13
N ASN A 181 4.83 0.71 -8.90
CA ASN A 181 5.08 -0.30 -9.91
C ASN A 181 4.19 -1.54 -9.74
N THR A 182 4.22 -2.44 -10.71
CA THR A 182 3.39 -3.65 -10.73
C THR A 182 4.03 -4.85 -10.01
N VAL A 183 5.18 -4.69 -9.39
CA VAL A 183 5.89 -5.74 -8.66
C VAL A 183 5.64 -5.64 -7.16
N SER A 184 5.91 -4.48 -6.58
CA SER A 184 5.77 -4.19 -5.14
C SER A 184 4.68 -3.16 -4.83
N GLY A 185 3.95 -2.68 -5.83
CA GLY A 185 2.99 -1.60 -5.67
C GLY A 185 3.67 -0.30 -5.26
N PHE A 186 3.20 0.27 -4.16
CA PHE A 186 3.78 1.47 -3.55
C PHE A 186 4.90 1.15 -2.53
N GLY A 187 5.21 -0.14 -2.34
CA GLY A 187 6.28 -0.62 -1.47
C GLY A 187 5.81 -1.50 -0.32
N ARG A 188 6.74 -1.81 0.60
CA ARG A 188 6.45 -2.56 1.82
C ARG A 188 5.82 -1.66 2.87
N ILE A 189 4.73 -2.13 3.50
CA ILE A 189 4.07 -1.39 4.57
C ILE A 189 5.03 -1.08 5.73
N ASP A 190 4.90 0.12 6.28
CA ASP A 190 5.51 0.55 7.53
C ASP A 190 4.45 1.30 8.35
N VAL A 191 4.03 0.69 9.46
CA VAL A 191 2.97 1.25 10.30
C VAL A 191 3.42 2.54 10.98
N ALA A 192 4.70 2.61 11.39
CA ALA A 192 5.23 3.82 12.01
C ALA A 192 5.19 4.98 11.03
N GLN A 193 5.64 4.77 9.79
CA GLN A 193 5.57 5.78 8.74
C GLN A 193 4.13 6.16 8.37
N SER A 194 3.19 5.20 8.47
CA SER A 194 1.78 5.45 8.18
C SER A 194 1.08 6.35 9.19
N VAL A 195 1.58 6.44 10.44
CA VAL A 195 0.92 7.20 11.52
C VAL A 195 1.80 8.31 12.11
N ALA A 196 3.13 8.17 12.04
CA ALA A 196 4.10 9.12 12.61
C ALA A 196 5.42 9.05 11.85
N PRO A 197 5.53 9.66 10.65
CA PRO A 197 6.67 9.53 9.74
C PRO A 197 7.99 10.08 10.28
N GLY A 198 7.97 10.71 11.46
CA GLY A 198 9.17 11.20 12.13
C GLY A 198 8.86 11.64 13.58
N PRO A 199 9.87 11.88 14.39
CA PRO A 199 9.70 12.20 15.80
C PRO A 199 8.94 13.52 16.05
N LEU A 200 8.97 14.44 15.08
CA LEU A 200 8.29 15.74 15.15
C LEU A 200 7.12 15.85 14.16
N HIS A 201 6.92 14.86 13.30
CA HIS A 201 5.93 14.91 12.23
C HIS A 201 4.83 13.88 12.45
N ARG A 202 3.61 14.29 12.17
CA ARG A 202 2.43 13.42 12.09
C ARG A 202 1.98 13.35 10.65
N VAL A 203 1.39 12.24 10.26
CA VAL A 203 0.70 12.22 8.98
C VAL A 203 -0.48 13.18 9.05
N LEU A 204 -0.54 14.10 8.10
CA LEU A 204 -1.67 14.97 7.85
C LEU A 204 -2.61 14.28 6.88
N PHE A 205 -3.91 14.51 7.01
CA PHE A 205 -4.87 13.89 6.10
C PHE A 205 -6.16 14.71 5.97
N ALA A 206 -6.88 14.47 4.88
CA ALA A 206 -8.26 14.89 4.68
C ALA A 206 -9.10 13.66 4.29
N ASP A 207 -10.26 13.51 4.92
CA ASP A 207 -11.22 12.41 4.69
C ASP A 207 -12.63 12.91 5.01
N GLU A 208 -13.11 13.83 4.18
CA GLU A 208 -14.40 14.47 4.44
C GLU A 208 -15.32 14.37 3.21
N PRO A 209 -16.54 13.82 3.39
CA PRO A 209 -17.49 13.69 2.29
C PRO A 209 -17.89 15.04 1.67
N ASP A 210 -17.83 16.12 2.47
CA ASP A 210 -18.16 17.47 2.01
C ASP A 210 -17.12 18.07 1.07
N HIS A 211 -15.91 17.51 1.04
CA HIS A 211 -14.84 17.89 0.09
C HIS A 211 -14.90 17.12 -1.23
N ALA A 212 -15.92 16.31 -1.44
CA ALA A 212 -16.13 15.59 -2.70
C ALA A 212 -16.14 16.54 -3.90
N VAL A 213 -15.70 16.04 -5.05
CA VAL A 213 -15.61 16.79 -6.32
C VAL A 213 -16.51 16.19 -7.40
N SER A 214 -17.06 17.05 -8.23
CA SER A 214 -17.72 16.71 -9.51
C SER A 214 -16.74 16.86 -10.67
N THR A 215 -17.13 16.46 -11.87
CA THR A 215 -16.35 16.71 -13.09
C THR A 215 -16.02 18.19 -13.24
N GLY A 216 -14.74 18.52 -13.40
CA GLY A 216 -14.22 19.87 -13.55
C GLY A 216 -13.97 20.61 -12.23
N GLU A 217 -14.54 20.14 -11.11
CA GLU A 217 -14.27 20.74 -9.80
C GLU A 217 -12.87 20.40 -9.29
N MET A 218 -12.35 21.27 -8.42
CA MET A 218 -11.04 21.11 -7.77
C MET A 218 -11.16 21.39 -6.26
N ARG A 219 -10.38 20.65 -5.48
CA ARG A 219 -10.11 20.96 -4.07
C ARG A 219 -8.64 21.25 -3.89
N LEU A 220 -8.37 22.28 -3.08
CA LEU A 220 -7.02 22.74 -2.78
C LEU A 220 -6.74 22.56 -1.30
N PHE A 221 -5.57 22.03 -1.00
CA PHE A 221 -5.06 21.93 0.36
C PHE A 221 -3.69 22.59 0.41
N GLN A 222 -3.43 23.36 1.45
CA GLN A 222 -2.11 23.91 1.73
C GLN A 222 -1.45 23.12 2.84
N VAL A 223 -0.20 22.72 2.61
CA VAL A 223 0.66 22.03 3.55
C VAL A 223 1.82 22.95 3.90
N GLU A 224 1.94 23.26 5.20
CA GLU A 224 2.97 24.12 5.74
C GLU A 224 4.09 23.31 6.40
N GLY A 225 5.29 23.88 6.42
CA GLY A 225 6.39 23.43 7.25
C GLY A 225 6.98 22.08 6.86
N ALA A 226 7.08 21.79 5.55
CA ALA A 226 7.83 20.66 5.06
C ALA A 226 9.30 20.76 5.47
N ASP A 227 9.84 19.68 6.07
CA ASP A 227 11.24 19.57 6.47
C ASP A 227 12.10 19.10 5.29
N PRO A 228 13.10 19.88 4.83
CA PRO A 228 13.98 19.47 3.73
C PRO A 228 14.77 18.18 3.98
N ALA A 229 14.92 17.77 5.24
CA ALA A 229 15.65 16.54 5.61
C ALA A 229 14.80 15.26 5.46
N MET A 230 13.51 15.39 5.15
CA MET A 230 12.60 14.26 5.02
C MET A 230 11.83 14.33 3.69
N PRO A 231 11.59 13.20 3.01
CA PRO A 231 10.74 13.19 1.82
C PRO A 231 9.31 13.65 2.13
N LEU A 232 8.73 14.41 1.21
CA LEU A 232 7.31 14.74 1.23
C LEU A 232 6.58 13.76 0.32
N LYS A 233 5.70 12.94 0.90
CA LYS A 233 4.77 12.08 0.14
C LYS A 233 3.36 12.62 0.26
N VAL A 234 2.66 12.68 -0.86
CA VAL A 234 1.23 13.00 -0.94
C VAL A 234 0.53 11.86 -1.64
N THR A 235 -0.40 11.22 -0.97
CA THR A 235 -1.17 10.08 -1.51
C THR A 235 -2.64 10.44 -1.56
N LEU A 236 -3.23 10.33 -2.75
CA LEU A 236 -4.66 10.42 -3.01
C LEU A 236 -5.22 9.00 -3.19
N ALA A 237 -6.34 8.69 -2.53
CA ALA A 237 -7.10 7.48 -2.77
C ALA A 237 -8.60 7.75 -2.73
N TRP A 238 -9.38 6.95 -3.48
CA TRP A 238 -10.84 7.02 -3.44
C TRP A 238 -11.48 5.65 -3.63
N THR A 239 -12.69 5.52 -3.10
CA THR A 239 -13.54 4.36 -3.34
C THR A 239 -14.37 4.62 -4.58
N ASP A 240 -13.95 4.08 -5.70
CA ASP A 240 -14.60 4.28 -6.98
C ASP A 240 -15.94 3.55 -7.08
N ALA A 241 -16.89 4.11 -7.79
CA ALA A 241 -18.21 3.52 -8.00
C ALA A 241 -18.11 2.17 -8.73
N PRO A 242 -19.09 1.26 -8.54
CA PRO A 242 -19.12 -0.01 -9.27
C PRO A 242 -19.17 0.20 -10.78
N ALA A 243 -18.30 -0.49 -11.51
CA ALA A 243 -18.32 -0.49 -12.97
C ALA A 243 -19.31 -1.54 -13.52
N VAL A 244 -19.74 -1.35 -14.76
CA VAL A 244 -20.48 -2.39 -15.48
C VAL A 244 -19.57 -3.58 -15.73
N VAL A 245 -20.08 -4.79 -15.57
CA VAL A 245 -19.30 -6.02 -15.80
C VAL A 245 -18.73 -6.01 -17.22
N GLY A 246 -17.41 -6.21 -17.32
CA GLY A 246 -16.68 -6.23 -18.58
C GLY A 246 -16.28 -4.86 -19.16
N SER A 247 -16.63 -3.75 -18.48
CA SER A 247 -16.21 -2.41 -18.99
C SER A 247 -14.76 -2.07 -18.66
N GLY A 248 -14.16 -2.71 -17.64
CA GLY A 248 -12.81 -2.38 -17.15
C GLY A 248 -12.68 -0.93 -16.62
N GLY A 249 -11.57 -0.64 -15.96
CA GLY A 249 -11.19 0.72 -15.57
C GLY A 249 -12.02 1.37 -14.46
N LEU A 250 -11.80 2.66 -14.31
CA LEU A 250 -12.47 3.51 -13.34
C LEU A 250 -13.77 4.08 -13.88
N VAL A 251 -14.78 4.21 -13.01
CA VAL A 251 -16.02 4.95 -13.29
C VAL A 251 -15.80 6.43 -13.03
N ASN A 252 -15.17 6.74 -11.89
CA ASN A 252 -14.83 8.11 -11.53
C ASN A 252 -13.31 8.26 -11.51
N SER A 253 -12.81 9.25 -12.23
CA SER A 253 -11.39 9.55 -12.37
C SER A 253 -11.06 10.87 -11.69
N LEU A 254 -10.16 10.82 -10.70
CA LEU A 254 -9.57 11.98 -10.04
C LEU A 254 -8.11 12.16 -10.48
N TYR A 255 -7.57 13.35 -10.24
CA TYR A 255 -6.20 13.69 -10.58
C TYR A 255 -5.52 14.46 -9.46
N LEU A 256 -4.33 13.98 -9.07
CA LEU A 256 -3.49 14.59 -8.04
C LEU A 256 -2.37 15.43 -8.68
N GLN A 257 -2.23 16.67 -8.22
CA GLN A 257 -1.07 17.51 -8.48
C GLN A 257 -0.57 18.13 -7.18
N VAL A 258 0.73 18.35 -7.11
CA VAL A 258 1.37 19.10 -6.03
C VAL A 258 2.16 20.27 -6.65
N LEU A 259 1.81 21.48 -6.23
CA LEU A 259 2.55 22.69 -6.56
C LEU A 259 3.54 22.96 -5.41
N ALA A 260 4.81 22.97 -5.72
CA ALA A 260 5.89 23.26 -4.77
C ALA A 260 6.09 24.77 -4.57
N PRO A 261 6.77 25.21 -3.51
CA PRO A 261 7.02 26.61 -3.21
C PRO A 261 7.80 27.36 -4.29
N ASP A 262 8.62 26.65 -5.08
CA ASP A 262 9.40 27.20 -6.19
C ASP A 262 8.58 27.35 -7.49
N GLY A 263 7.29 26.99 -7.46
CA GLY A 263 6.38 27.04 -8.61
C GLY A 263 6.39 25.79 -9.48
N SER A 264 7.21 24.80 -9.18
CA SER A 264 7.18 23.53 -9.92
C SER A 264 5.88 22.77 -9.64
N VAL A 265 5.38 22.08 -10.67
CA VAL A 265 4.17 21.23 -10.58
C VAL A 265 4.59 19.79 -10.75
N ILE A 266 4.18 18.94 -9.80
CA ILE A 266 4.49 17.53 -9.77
C ILE A 266 3.17 16.76 -9.86
N ASP A 267 3.07 15.90 -10.87
CA ASP A 267 1.88 15.10 -11.12
C ASP A 267 1.95 13.75 -10.41
N GLY A 268 0.81 13.23 -9.97
CA GLY A 268 0.71 11.90 -9.39
C GLY A 268 0.83 10.81 -10.46
N ASP A 269 1.67 9.82 -10.23
CA ASP A 269 1.80 8.53 -10.95
C ASP A 269 1.78 8.58 -12.49
N THR A 270 2.37 9.63 -13.10
CA THR A 270 2.23 9.87 -14.54
C THR A 270 3.26 9.15 -15.41
N THR A 271 4.35 8.64 -14.84
CA THR A 271 5.50 8.19 -15.63
C THR A 271 5.38 6.78 -16.20
N ALA A 272 4.61 5.90 -15.57
CA ALA A 272 4.47 4.50 -15.97
C ALA A 272 3.05 4.12 -16.41
N PHE A 273 2.04 4.78 -15.87
CA PHE A 273 0.63 4.48 -16.14
C PHE A 273 -0.20 5.76 -16.22
N PRO A 274 -1.23 5.81 -17.08
CA PRO A 274 -2.14 6.95 -17.12
C PRO A 274 -2.81 7.15 -15.76
N THR A 275 -2.84 8.36 -15.25
CA THR A 275 -3.47 8.71 -13.95
C THR A 275 -4.94 8.32 -13.87
N ALA A 276 -5.62 8.29 -15.00
CA ALA A 276 -7.01 7.86 -15.10
C ALA A 276 -7.26 6.37 -14.89
N THR A 277 -6.21 5.55 -14.71
CA THR A 277 -6.32 4.09 -14.57
C THR A 277 -6.36 3.65 -13.11
N ASN A 278 -5.71 4.40 -12.20
CA ASN A 278 -5.55 4.03 -10.80
C ASN A 278 -6.41 4.89 -9.87
N ASN A 279 -7.10 4.26 -8.92
CA ASN A 279 -7.80 4.95 -7.83
C ASN A 279 -6.91 5.17 -6.59
N VAL A 280 -5.60 5.09 -6.78
CA VAL A 280 -4.56 5.53 -5.85
C VAL A 280 -3.49 6.24 -6.67
N GLN A 281 -3.12 7.44 -6.24
CA GLN A 281 -2.07 8.23 -6.88
C GLN A 281 -1.12 8.76 -5.80
N GLN A 282 0.16 8.89 -6.12
CA GLN A 282 1.15 9.37 -5.18
C GLN A 282 2.13 10.33 -5.84
N VAL A 283 2.43 11.43 -5.15
CA VAL A 283 3.56 12.30 -5.43
C VAL A 283 4.61 12.08 -4.36
N LEU A 284 5.85 11.93 -4.78
CA LEU A 284 7.03 11.84 -3.92
C LEU A 284 8.00 12.96 -4.28
N VAL A 285 8.32 13.80 -3.31
CA VAL A 285 9.38 14.81 -3.39
C VAL A 285 10.49 14.37 -2.44
N GLU A 286 11.57 13.82 -2.99
CA GLU A 286 12.67 13.24 -2.19
C GLU A 286 13.37 14.28 -1.32
N THR A 287 13.59 15.48 -1.86
CA THR A 287 14.22 16.60 -1.18
C THR A 287 13.35 17.85 -1.30
N PRO A 288 12.32 17.96 -0.42
CA PRO A 288 11.43 19.10 -0.50
C PRO A 288 12.16 20.40 -0.13
N VAL A 289 11.80 21.49 -0.81
CA VAL A 289 12.23 22.83 -0.41
C VAL A 289 11.33 23.37 0.70
N ALA A 290 11.86 24.21 1.57
CA ALA A 290 11.08 24.84 2.61
C ALA A 290 10.02 25.77 2.01
N GLY A 291 8.80 25.76 2.57
CA GLY A 291 7.70 26.62 2.13
C GLY A 291 6.37 25.90 2.14
N THR A 292 5.38 26.54 1.51
CA THR A 292 4.00 26.03 1.41
C THR A 292 3.83 25.22 0.12
N TYR A 293 3.38 23.99 0.26
CA TYR A 293 2.96 23.14 -0.86
C TYR A 293 1.46 23.23 -1.05
N THR A 294 1.02 23.33 -2.30
CA THR A 294 -0.42 23.28 -2.63
C THR A 294 -0.75 21.95 -3.29
N ILE A 295 -1.60 21.16 -2.63
CA ILE A 295 -2.14 19.91 -3.17
C ILE A 295 -3.41 20.24 -3.93
N ARG A 296 -3.53 19.75 -5.14
CA ARG A 296 -4.70 19.91 -6.02
C ARG A 296 -5.30 18.55 -6.30
N VAL A 297 -6.57 18.37 -5.93
CA VAL A 297 -7.37 17.19 -6.31
C VAL A 297 -8.47 17.64 -7.24
N ARG A 298 -8.43 17.18 -8.49
CA ARG A 298 -9.39 17.54 -9.53
C ARG A 298 -10.26 16.36 -9.92
N GLY A 299 -11.57 16.55 -10.04
CA GLY A 299 -12.48 15.63 -10.72
C GLY A 299 -12.28 15.73 -12.23
N VAL A 300 -11.67 14.70 -12.83
CA VAL A 300 -11.45 14.65 -14.30
C VAL A 300 -12.71 14.19 -15.00
N SER A 301 -13.28 13.08 -14.53
CA SER A 301 -14.54 12.50 -15.02
C SER A 301 -15.22 11.82 -13.85
N VAL A 302 -16.31 12.36 -13.37
CA VAL A 302 -17.12 11.82 -12.28
C VAL A 302 -18.50 11.51 -12.85
N LEU A 303 -18.72 10.24 -13.19
CA LEU A 303 -19.90 9.77 -13.92
C LEU A 303 -20.99 9.25 -13.01
N GLN A 304 -20.64 8.78 -11.81
CA GLN A 304 -21.57 8.23 -10.85
C GLN A 304 -21.35 8.83 -9.45
N GLN A 305 -22.44 8.97 -8.71
CA GLN A 305 -22.41 9.37 -7.31
C GLN A 305 -21.65 8.30 -6.50
N ALA A 306 -20.56 8.67 -5.84
CA ALA A 306 -19.89 7.79 -4.91
C ALA A 306 -20.71 7.57 -3.63
N PRO A 307 -20.69 6.36 -3.04
CA PRO A 307 -21.53 6.04 -1.87
C PRO A 307 -21.23 6.90 -0.64
N GLY A 308 -20.00 7.38 -0.49
CA GLY A 308 -19.56 8.21 0.65
C GLY A 308 -19.72 9.70 0.44
N ALA A 309 -19.90 10.16 -0.79
CA ALA A 309 -19.94 11.58 -1.09
C ALA A 309 -21.29 12.23 -0.75
N SER A 310 -21.24 13.47 -0.26
CA SER A 310 -22.44 14.27 -0.05
C SER A 310 -23.19 14.48 -1.36
N SER A 311 -24.53 14.42 -1.31
CA SER A 311 -25.39 14.60 -2.49
C SER A 311 -25.28 16.01 -3.07
N GLY A 312 -25.41 16.13 -4.38
CA GLY A 312 -25.38 17.40 -5.12
C GLY A 312 -26.18 17.33 -6.43
N ALA A 313 -26.22 18.42 -7.18
CA ALA A 313 -26.90 18.47 -8.47
C ALA A 313 -26.21 17.58 -9.53
N ASN A 314 -24.90 17.39 -9.40
CA ASN A 314 -24.09 16.52 -10.24
C ASN A 314 -23.51 15.37 -9.42
N PRO A 315 -23.15 14.22 -10.05
CA PRO A 315 -22.42 13.16 -9.38
C PRO A 315 -21.15 13.68 -8.73
N ARG A 316 -20.84 13.19 -7.53
CA ARG A 316 -19.67 13.57 -6.76
C ARG A 316 -18.87 12.35 -6.32
N GLN A 317 -17.57 12.50 -6.26
CA GLN A 317 -16.63 11.52 -5.73
C GLN A 317 -15.95 12.09 -4.49
N ASP A 318 -16.11 11.41 -3.35
CA ASP A 318 -15.33 11.62 -2.15
C ASP A 318 -13.94 10.98 -2.29
N PHE A 319 -12.99 11.46 -1.51
CA PHE A 319 -11.62 10.97 -1.56
C PHE A 319 -10.92 11.21 -0.23
N ALA A 320 -9.80 10.55 -0.05
CA ALA A 320 -8.88 10.80 1.04
C ALA A 320 -7.50 11.23 0.50
N VAL A 321 -6.89 12.18 1.20
CA VAL A 321 -5.51 12.61 0.99
C VAL A 321 -4.73 12.33 2.27
N ALA A 322 -3.55 11.70 2.14
CA ALA A 322 -2.57 11.52 3.20
C ALA A 322 -1.27 12.23 2.82
N VAL A 323 -0.66 12.92 3.77
CA VAL A 323 0.58 13.67 3.57
C VAL A 323 1.55 13.35 4.70
N SER A 324 2.74 12.86 4.36
CA SER A 324 3.88 12.80 5.28
C SER A 324 4.69 14.09 5.18
N ASN A 325 5.34 14.50 6.25
CA ASN A 325 6.22 15.66 6.25
C ASN A 325 5.49 17.01 6.03
N GLY A 326 4.96 17.53 7.12
CA GLY A 326 4.32 18.85 7.21
C GLY A 326 3.87 19.11 8.65
N THR A 327 3.73 20.35 9.02
CA THR A 327 3.28 20.75 10.37
C THR A 327 1.77 20.97 10.44
N SER A 328 1.17 21.41 9.34
CA SER A 328 -0.27 21.62 9.22
C SER A 328 -0.76 21.46 7.80
N MET A 329 -2.04 21.12 7.67
CA MET A 329 -2.76 21.09 6.39
C MET A 329 -4.10 21.79 6.55
N SER A 330 -4.41 22.69 5.64
CA SER A 330 -5.68 23.43 5.61
C SER A 330 -6.35 23.29 4.24
N VAL A 331 -7.69 23.24 4.25
CA VAL A 331 -8.50 23.28 3.03
C VAL A 331 -8.65 24.74 2.61
N GLN A 332 -8.40 25.02 1.34
CA GLN A 332 -8.67 26.31 0.76
C GLN A 332 -10.09 26.36 0.20
N SER A 333 -10.83 27.43 0.47
CA SER A 333 -12.08 27.70 -0.21
C SER A 333 -11.81 27.80 -1.71
N ALA A 334 -12.61 27.12 -2.53
CA ALA A 334 -12.58 27.33 -3.97
C ALA A 334 -12.84 28.79 -4.27
N ALA A 335 -11.92 29.45 -5.00
CA ALA A 335 -12.12 30.81 -5.49
C ALA A 335 -13.17 30.86 -6.58
#